data_64140eb4d462755aae56bd7654a684c1
#
_entry.id   64140eb4d462755aae56bd7654a684c1
#
_cell.length_a   1.000
_cell.length_b   1.000
_cell.length_c   1.000
_cell.angle_alpha   90.00
_cell.angle_beta   90.00
_cell.angle_gamma   90.00
#
_symmetry.space_group_name_H-M   'P 1'
#
loop_
_entity.id
_entity.type
_entity.pdbx_description
1 polymer ?
#
loop_
_entity_poly.entity_id
_entity_poly.type
_entity_poly.pdbx_seq_one_letter_code
_entity_poly.pdbx_strand_id
1 'polypeptide(L)'
;MKRILGVSLAITVFAVFGMIQSTNSQGNTQEFANQKKIIARARHNNDDSHNQNAHPDGQAGKPVKGNGITYHGGPVMGVVGSTPVSAYYIWYGNWAGNSAVTILTDLAQNIGGSPYYNINSTYYNGSNAHIVNSITYGGSTTDNYSRGTSLTDAAIQGVVSDAITSGRLPNNTAGVYFVLTSQDVTASSGFCTQYCGWHTYGTIGGSNIKYSFVGNSARCPSACQAQNVGPNGNAGADGMASIIAHELEEAHTDPNLNAWYDSRGAENADKCAWTFGSTYTVNGALANMRLGSRDYLIQQNWVNASGGYCAKSY
;
A
#
# COMPACT_ATOMS: atom_id res chain seq x y z
N MET A 1 -77.73 40.07 -29.85
CA MET A 1 -76.99 39.02 -30.57
C MET A 1 -75.48 39.38 -30.50
N LYS A 2 -74.75 38.84 -29.63
CA LYS A 2 -73.28 38.96 -29.58
C LYS A 2 -72.71 37.56 -29.57
N ARG A 3 -71.94 37.20 -30.60
CA ARG A 3 -71.24 35.93 -30.73
C ARG A 3 -69.92 36.03 -29.93
N ILE A 4 -69.74 35.07 -29.03
CA ILE A 4 -68.46 34.89 -28.30
C ILE A 4 -67.67 33.86 -29.06
N LEU A 5 -66.49 34.25 -29.59
CA LEU A 5 -65.50 33.36 -30.15
C LEU A 5 -64.70 32.70 -28.98
N GLY A 6 -64.79 31.41 -28.88
CA GLY A 6 -63.92 30.65 -27.98
C GLY A 6 -62.57 30.42 -28.67
N VAL A 7 -61.47 30.79 -27.98
CA VAL A 7 -60.11 30.49 -28.38
C VAL A 7 -59.71 29.26 -27.62
N SER A 8 -59.45 28.13 -28.32
CA SER A 8 -58.89 26.91 -27.78
C SER A 8 -57.39 27.05 -27.72
N LEU A 9 -56.81 27.00 -26.51
CA LEU A 9 -55.38 26.97 -26.25
C LEU A 9 -54.91 25.50 -26.21
N ALA A 10 -54.22 25.05 -27.25
CA ALA A 10 -53.59 23.75 -27.28
C ALA A 10 -52.25 23.81 -26.49
N ILE A 11 -52.20 23.13 -25.36
CA ILE A 11 -50.97 22.97 -24.59
C ILE A 11 -50.22 21.78 -25.17
N THR A 12 -49.11 22.03 -25.86
CA THR A 12 -48.18 21.00 -26.33
C THR A 12 -47.20 20.66 -25.20
N VAL A 13 -47.38 19.47 -24.60
CA VAL A 13 -46.43 18.95 -23.61
C VAL A 13 -45.25 18.36 -24.36
N PHE A 14 -44.09 19.02 -24.27
CA PHE A 14 -42.82 18.44 -24.70
C PHE A 14 -42.34 17.48 -23.61
N ALA A 15 -42.43 16.19 -23.85
CA ALA A 15 -41.76 15.20 -23.06
C ALA A 15 -40.24 15.22 -23.40
N VAL A 16 -39.44 15.76 -22.51
CA VAL A 16 -37.98 15.67 -22.59
C VAL A 16 -37.60 14.27 -22.12
N PHE A 17 -37.35 13.37 -23.05
CA PHE A 17 -36.68 12.09 -22.79
C PHE A 17 -35.21 12.40 -22.47
N GLY A 18 -34.87 12.46 -21.19
CA GLY A 18 -33.51 12.45 -20.74
C GLY A 18 -32.85 11.09 -21.07
N MET A 19 -32.04 11.06 -22.12
CA MET A 19 -31.13 9.92 -22.34
C MET A 19 -30.11 9.92 -21.20
N ILE A 20 -30.26 9.01 -20.26
CA ILE A 20 -29.20 8.63 -19.33
C ILE A 20 -28.17 7.90 -20.17
N GLN A 21 -27.11 8.60 -20.57
CA GLN A 21 -25.92 7.96 -21.08
C GLN A 21 -25.27 7.20 -19.92
N SER A 22 -25.39 5.89 -19.94
CA SER A 22 -24.54 5.01 -19.15
C SER A 22 -23.11 5.19 -19.65
N THR A 23 -22.30 5.97 -18.94
CA THR A 23 -20.88 6.06 -19.18
C THR A 23 -20.26 4.68 -18.92
N ASN A 24 -19.76 4.07 -19.98
CA ASN A 24 -19.09 2.78 -19.96
C ASN A 24 -17.94 2.81 -18.94
N SER A 25 -18.04 1.97 -17.92
CA SER A 25 -17.00 1.74 -16.91
C SER A 25 -15.76 0.97 -17.45
N GLN A 26 -15.70 0.70 -18.76
CA GLN A 26 -14.57 -0.03 -19.36
C GLN A 26 -13.31 0.80 -19.59
N GLY A 27 -13.40 2.15 -19.58
CA GLY A 27 -12.21 3.01 -19.73
C GLY A 27 -11.29 3.02 -18.52
N ASN A 28 -11.83 2.80 -17.32
CA ASN A 28 -11.07 2.89 -16.08
C ASN A 28 -10.22 1.66 -15.75
N THR A 29 -10.60 0.45 -16.17
CA THR A 29 -9.88 -0.77 -15.81
C THR A 29 -8.51 -0.88 -16.48
N GLN A 30 -8.34 -0.33 -17.68
CA GLN A 30 -7.08 -0.37 -18.42
C GLN A 30 -6.10 0.71 -17.94
N GLU A 31 -6.61 1.85 -17.49
CA GLU A 31 -5.81 2.92 -16.87
C GLU A 31 -5.26 2.47 -15.50
N PHE A 32 -6.07 1.77 -14.69
CA PHE A 32 -5.62 1.18 -13.43
C PHE A 32 -4.53 0.13 -13.62
N ALA A 33 -4.65 -0.73 -14.60
CA ALA A 33 -3.66 -1.77 -14.88
C ALA A 33 -2.29 -1.19 -15.29
N ASN A 34 -2.27 -0.01 -15.92
CA ASN A 34 -1.06 0.67 -16.33
C ASN A 34 -0.41 1.52 -15.23
N GLN A 35 -1.17 1.88 -14.18
CA GLN A 35 -0.70 2.72 -13.06
C GLN A 35 -0.35 1.91 -11.81
N LYS A 36 -0.63 0.62 -11.80
CA LYS A 36 -0.37 -0.24 -10.66
C LYS A 36 0.98 -0.92 -10.84
N LYS A 37 1.93 -0.62 -9.98
CA LYS A 37 3.13 -1.45 -9.82
C LYS A 37 2.80 -2.55 -8.81
N ILE A 38 3.02 -3.79 -9.22
CA ILE A 38 2.81 -4.98 -8.41
C ILE A 38 4.12 -5.27 -7.72
N ILE A 39 4.13 -5.28 -6.41
CA ILE A 39 5.36 -5.07 -5.71
C ILE A 39 5.78 -6.25 -4.84
N ALA A 40 5.00 -6.82 -4.07
CA ALA A 40 5.43 -8.02 -3.35
C ALA A 40 5.01 -9.28 -4.12
N ARG A 41 5.91 -9.85 -4.88
CA ARG A 41 5.64 -11.13 -5.57
C ARG A 41 5.38 -12.22 -4.56
N ALA A 42 4.34 -13.01 -4.80
CA ALA A 42 4.10 -14.23 -4.06
C ALA A 42 5.35 -15.14 -4.13
N ARG A 43 5.75 -15.68 -2.99
CA ARG A 43 6.84 -16.66 -2.91
C ARG A 43 6.40 -17.93 -3.66
N HIS A 44 7.03 -18.24 -4.80
CA HIS A 44 6.81 -19.51 -5.48
C HIS A 44 7.58 -20.63 -4.78
N ASN A 45 6.92 -21.75 -4.50
CA ASN A 45 7.48 -22.93 -3.82
C ASN A 45 8.65 -23.61 -4.55
N ASN A 46 9.04 -23.14 -5.72
CA ASN A 46 10.10 -23.75 -6.54
C ASN A 46 11.41 -22.96 -6.54
N ASP A 47 11.50 -21.88 -5.78
CA ASP A 47 12.75 -21.12 -5.67
C ASP A 47 13.43 -21.39 -4.31
N ASP A 48 13.93 -22.62 -4.16
CA ASP A 48 14.78 -23.03 -3.02
C ASP A 48 16.12 -22.28 -2.96
N SER A 49 16.37 -21.34 -3.87
CA SER A 49 17.60 -20.54 -3.92
C SER A 49 17.61 -19.36 -2.94
N HIS A 50 16.46 -18.99 -2.37
CA HIS A 50 16.42 -18.06 -1.23
C HIS A 50 16.67 -18.85 0.07
N ASN A 51 17.88 -19.37 0.15
CA ASN A 51 18.43 -19.98 1.34
C ASN A 51 18.22 -19.06 2.55
N GLN A 52 17.48 -19.55 3.55
CA GLN A 52 17.23 -18.90 4.84
C GLN A 52 18.52 -18.79 5.70
N ASN A 53 19.68 -18.96 5.11
CA ASN A 53 20.94 -18.62 5.73
C ASN A 53 21.05 -17.09 5.72
N ALA A 54 20.42 -16.47 6.73
CA ALA A 54 20.86 -15.18 7.19
C ALA A 54 22.38 -15.27 7.32
N HIS A 55 23.11 -14.55 6.49
CA HIS A 55 24.55 -14.40 6.69
C HIS A 55 24.72 -13.80 8.10
N PRO A 56 25.48 -14.42 9.00
CA PRO A 56 25.56 -13.99 10.40
C PRO A 56 26.22 -12.62 10.58
N ASP A 57 26.79 -12.09 9.56
CA ASP A 57 27.49 -10.80 9.60
C ASP A 57 26.72 -9.78 8.82
N GLY A 58 26.30 -8.67 9.46
CA GLY A 58 25.60 -7.53 8.87
C GLY A 58 26.33 -6.86 7.70
N GLN A 59 26.75 -7.66 6.72
CA GLN A 59 27.29 -7.16 5.47
C GLN A 59 26.15 -6.66 4.61
N ALA A 60 26.14 -5.35 4.40
CA ALA A 60 25.45 -4.72 3.31
C ALA A 60 25.55 -5.60 2.05
N GLY A 61 24.41 -5.92 1.45
CA GLY A 61 24.37 -6.67 0.19
C GLY A 61 25.37 -6.06 -0.78
N LYS A 62 26.12 -6.90 -1.52
CA LYS A 62 27.06 -6.37 -2.52
C LYS A 62 26.31 -5.48 -3.49
N PRO A 63 26.82 -4.26 -3.80
CA PRO A 63 26.20 -3.39 -4.76
C PRO A 63 25.93 -4.15 -6.07
N VAL A 64 24.69 -4.18 -6.52
CA VAL A 64 24.35 -4.73 -7.83
C VAL A 64 24.84 -3.71 -8.86
N LYS A 65 26.00 -3.98 -9.44
CA LYS A 65 26.68 -3.07 -10.38
C LYS A 65 25.75 -2.78 -11.57
N GLY A 66 25.35 -1.53 -11.74
CA GLY A 66 24.65 -1.08 -12.95
C GLY A 66 23.12 -1.10 -12.89
N ASN A 67 22.47 -1.38 -11.73
CA ASN A 67 21.02 -1.37 -11.59
C ASN A 67 20.58 -0.65 -10.30
N GLY A 68 21.09 0.55 -10.09
CA GLY A 68 20.66 1.43 -8.99
C GLY A 68 19.31 2.08 -9.28
N ILE A 69 18.58 2.45 -8.21
CA ILE A 69 17.38 3.27 -8.31
C ILE A 69 17.77 4.69 -8.70
N THR A 70 17.01 5.29 -9.61
CA THR A 70 17.25 6.67 -10.08
C THR A 70 15.99 7.50 -9.97
N TYR A 71 16.17 8.82 -9.84
CA TYR A 71 15.06 9.77 -9.78
C TYR A 71 14.54 10.10 -11.19
N HIS A 72 13.24 10.02 -11.41
CA HIS A 72 12.57 10.23 -12.69
C HIS A 72 11.73 11.52 -12.73
N GLY A 73 11.81 12.37 -11.69
CA GLY A 73 11.19 13.69 -11.68
C GLY A 73 9.81 13.77 -11.03
N GLY A 74 9.22 12.66 -10.60
CA GLY A 74 7.94 12.63 -9.90
C GLY A 74 8.01 13.18 -8.47
N PRO A 75 6.87 13.40 -7.82
CA PRO A 75 6.83 13.82 -6.43
C PRO A 75 7.30 12.69 -5.50
N VAL A 76 7.81 13.07 -4.33
CA VAL A 76 7.99 12.18 -3.17
C VAL A 76 7.21 12.74 -1.98
N MET A 77 6.89 11.91 -0.99
CA MET A 77 6.12 12.34 0.19
C MET A 77 7.04 12.64 1.38
N GLY A 78 6.58 13.50 2.29
CA GLY A 78 7.24 13.72 3.57
C GLY A 78 8.63 14.34 3.51
N VAL A 79 8.90 15.18 2.51
CA VAL A 79 10.19 15.92 2.45
C VAL A 79 10.26 17.02 3.50
N VAL A 80 11.47 17.48 3.80
CA VAL A 80 11.70 18.61 4.71
C VAL A 80 10.83 19.80 4.33
N GLY A 81 10.06 20.32 5.30
CA GLY A 81 9.17 21.47 5.11
C GLY A 81 7.80 21.14 4.51
N SER A 82 7.52 19.89 4.16
CA SER A 82 6.20 19.46 3.70
C SER A 82 5.28 19.03 4.87
N THR A 83 3.99 18.79 4.56
CA THR A 83 3.06 18.22 5.52
C THR A 83 3.55 16.83 5.96
N PRO A 84 3.57 16.53 7.29
CA PRO A 84 3.90 15.20 7.77
C PRO A 84 2.99 14.13 7.17
N VAL A 85 3.57 12.98 6.84
CA VAL A 85 2.82 11.87 6.27
C VAL A 85 2.07 11.10 7.35
N SER A 86 0.88 10.61 6.99
CA SER A 86 0.06 9.78 7.89
C SER A 86 -0.34 8.48 7.21
N ALA A 87 -0.23 7.36 7.91
CA ALA A 87 -0.81 6.09 7.49
C ALA A 87 -2.22 5.93 8.07
N TYR A 88 -3.17 5.58 7.22
CA TYR A 88 -4.56 5.29 7.59
C TYR A 88 -4.88 3.84 7.27
N TYR A 89 -5.61 3.15 8.16
CA TYR A 89 -6.02 1.77 7.93
C TYR A 89 -7.53 1.66 7.70
N ILE A 90 -7.91 0.84 6.74
CA ILE A 90 -9.29 0.42 6.49
C ILE A 90 -9.34 -1.08 6.70
N TRP A 91 -9.91 -1.49 7.82
CA TRP A 91 -10.09 -2.89 8.20
C TRP A 91 -11.26 -3.47 7.40
N TYR A 92 -10.95 -4.02 6.24
CA TYR A 92 -11.95 -4.58 5.33
C TYR A 92 -12.26 -6.03 5.66
N GLY A 93 -13.53 -6.35 5.91
CA GLY A 93 -13.99 -7.69 6.27
C GLY A 93 -14.15 -7.89 7.78
N ASN A 94 -14.06 -9.14 8.24
CA ASN A 94 -14.25 -9.49 9.64
C ASN A 94 -12.93 -9.54 10.43
N TRP A 95 -12.73 -8.55 11.28
CA TRP A 95 -11.58 -8.43 12.16
C TRP A 95 -11.92 -8.59 13.65
N ALA A 96 -13.17 -8.98 13.98
CA ALA A 96 -13.62 -9.12 15.37
C ALA A 96 -12.75 -10.12 16.15
N GLY A 97 -12.18 -9.67 17.25
CA GLY A 97 -11.32 -10.49 18.11
C GLY A 97 -9.96 -10.88 17.49
N ASN A 98 -9.61 -10.37 16.33
CA ASN A 98 -8.33 -10.68 15.68
C ASN A 98 -7.21 -9.79 16.23
N SER A 99 -6.13 -10.42 16.75
CA SER A 99 -4.96 -9.72 17.29
C SER A 99 -4.19 -8.90 16.23
N ALA A 100 -4.43 -9.15 14.94
CA ALA A 100 -3.84 -8.36 13.86
C ALA A 100 -4.09 -6.87 14.02
N VAL A 101 -5.29 -6.47 14.49
CA VAL A 101 -5.64 -5.05 14.69
C VAL A 101 -4.65 -4.37 15.62
N THR A 102 -4.29 -5.00 16.74
CA THR A 102 -3.32 -4.42 17.68
C THR A 102 -1.88 -4.51 17.17
N ILE A 103 -1.51 -5.61 16.50
CA ILE A 103 -0.15 -5.84 15.98
C ILE A 103 0.18 -4.82 14.88
N LEU A 104 -0.73 -4.65 13.92
CA LEU A 104 -0.49 -3.76 12.77
C LEU A 104 -0.66 -2.28 13.14
N THR A 105 -1.52 -1.95 14.12
CA THR A 105 -1.60 -0.59 14.66
C THR A 105 -0.32 -0.22 15.40
N ASP A 106 0.26 -1.12 16.21
CA ASP A 106 1.55 -0.91 16.87
C ASP A 106 2.68 -0.66 15.84
N LEU A 107 2.70 -1.43 14.73
CA LEU A 107 3.63 -1.17 13.62
C LEU A 107 3.51 0.27 13.10
N ALA A 108 2.30 0.70 12.73
CA ALA A 108 2.07 2.03 12.17
C ALA A 108 2.41 3.17 13.14
N GLN A 109 2.25 2.95 14.43
CA GLN A 109 2.56 3.91 15.48
C GLN A 109 4.06 4.04 15.76
N ASN A 110 4.85 3.01 15.43
CA ASN A 110 6.25 2.92 15.86
C ASN A 110 7.26 2.81 14.71
N ILE A 111 6.83 2.68 13.46
CA ILE A 111 7.75 2.58 12.31
C ILE A 111 8.43 3.92 12.01
N GLY A 112 7.71 5.04 12.13
CA GLY A 112 8.26 6.38 11.99
C GLY A 112 9.31 6.69 13.05
N GLY A 113 10.40 7.35 12.67
CA GLY A 113 11.53 7.64 13.55
C GLY A 113 12.46 6.43 13.79
N SER A 114 12.13 5.25 13.29
CA SER A 114 12.97 4.06 13.41
C SER A 114 14.19 4.14 12.49
N PRO A 115 15.28 3.40 12.79
CA PRO A 115 16.40 3.26 11.87
C PRO A 115 16.02 2.64 10.53
N TYR A 116 14.97 1.80 10.49
CA TYR A 116 14.43 1.22 9.26
C TYR A 116 13.80 2.32 8.38
N TYR A 117 12.88 3.09 8.94
CA TYR A 117 12.20 4.15 8.20
C TYR A 117 13.15 5.29 7.78
N ASN A 118 14.30 5.43 8.47
CA ASN A 118 15.34 6.38 8.11
C ASN A 118 15.99 6.09 6.75
N ILE A 119 15.83 4.90 6.21
CA ILE A 119 16.29 4.56 4.85
C ILE A 119 15.67 5.51 3.82
N ASN A 120 14.42 5.94 4.02
CA ASN A 120 13.75 6.93 3.16
C ASN A 120 14.48 8.26 3.07
N SER A 121 15.26 8.63 4.09
CA SER A 121 16.04 9.89 4.06
C SER A 121 17.17 9.89 3.01
N THR A 122 17.45 8.76 2.38
CA THR A 122 18.38 8.67 1.25
C THR A 122 17.72 9.04 -0.09
N TYR A 123 16.42 9.30 -0.10
CA TYR A 123 15.64 9.73 -1.25
C TYR A 123 15.23 11.19 -1.13
N TYR A 124 15.05 11.86 -2.27
CA TYR A 124 14.81 13.30 -2.33
C TYR A 124 13.93 13.66 -3.54
N ASN A 125 13.38 14.86 -3.55
CA ASN A 125 12.62 15.41 -4.66
C ASN A 125 13.51 16.19 -5.65
N GLY A 126 12.92 16.73 -6.73
CA GLY A 126 13.63 17.51 -7.75
C GLY A 126 14.33 18.79 -7.25
N SER A 127 14.03 19.24 -6.04
CA SER A 127 14.71 20.35 -5.37
C SER A 127 15.78 19.88 -4.37
N ASN A 128 16.12 18.59 -4.38
CA ASN A 128 17.05 17.95 -3.44
C ASN A 128 16.60 18.05 -1.96
N ALA A 129 15.29 18.19 -1.72
CA ALA A 129 14.75 18.09 -0.38
C ALA A 129 14.52 16.63 -0.03
N HIS A 130 15.21 16.16 1.01
CA HIS A 130 15.19 14.76 1.44
C HIS A 130 13.91 14.42 2.21
N ILE A 131 13.49 13.15 2.14
CA ILE A 131 12.41 12.61 2.95
C ILE A 131 12.83 12.63 4.42
N VAL A 132 11.90 13.03 5.30
CA VAL A 132 12.12 13.06 6.75
C VAL A 132 11.77 11.70 7.34
N ASN A 133 12.58 11.21 8.28
CA ASN A 133 12.30 10.01 9.06
C ASN A 133 11.09 10.23 10.01
N SER A 134 9.91 10.47 9.45
CA SER A 134 8.71 10.76 10.24
C SER A 134 7.46 10.33 9.49
N ILE A 135 6.67 9.50 10.15
CA ILE A 135 5.30 9.15 9.76
C ILE A 135 4.48 8.96 11.02
N THR A 136 3.20 9.26 10.94
CA THR A 136 2.26 9.08 12.04
C THR A 136 1.15 8.11 11.65
N TYR A 137 0.62 7.38 12.63
CA TYR A 137 -0.63 6.67 12.47
C TYR A 137 -1.79 7.67 12.55
N GLY A 138 -2.47 7.90 11.42
CA GLY A 138 -3.56 8.88 11.30
C GLY A 138 -4.91 8.35 11.77
N GLY A 139 -5.01 7.05 12.06
CA GLY A 139 -6.24 6.40 12.51
C GLY A 139 -6.76 5.32 11.58
N SER A 140 -7.91 4.75 11.89
CA SER A 140 -8.52 3.69 11.10
C SER A 140 -10.04 3.75 11.09
N THR A 141 -10.62 3.02 10.13
CA THR A 141 -12.05 2.73 10.05
C THR A 141 -12.26 1.27 9.67
N THR A 142 -13.49 0.79 9.81
CA THR A 142 -13.89 -0.55 9.37
C THR A 142 -14.78 -0.49 8.14
N ASP A 143 -14.70 -1.53 7.31
CA ASP A 143 -15.60 -1.78 6.19
C ASP A 143 -16.06 -3.24 6.23
N ASN A 144 -17.33 -3.45 6.54
CA ASN A 144 -17.91 -4.78 6.66
C ASN A 144 -18.35 -5.31 5.29
N TYR A 145 -17.38 -5.70 4.44
CA TYR A 145 -17.60 -6.31 3.13
C TYR A 145 -18.46 -5.48 2.16
N SER A 146 -18.36 -4.16 2.16
CA SER A 146 -19.18 -3.29 1.29
C SER A 146 -19.10 -3.65 -0.21
N ARG A 147 -18.03 -4.33 -0.62
CA ARG A 147 -17.74 -4.77 -1.98
C ARG A 147 -17.61 -6.30 -2.12
N GLY A 148 -18.10 -7.06 -1.13
CA GLY A 148 -18.03 -8.54 -1.09
C GLY A 148 -16.64 -9.07 -0.75
N THR A 149 -16.44 -10.38 -0.98
CA THR A 149 -15.20 -11.10 -0.59
C THR A 149 -14.22 -11.30 -1.73
N SER A 150 -14.52 -10.83 -2.94
CA SER A 150 -13.62 -10.86 -4.10
C SER A 150 -13.52 -9.44 -4.68
N LEU A 151 -12.42 -8.76 -4.38
CA LEU A 151 -12.23 -7.36 -4.74
C LEU A 151 -11.55 -7.23 -6.10
N THR A 152 -12.05 -6.33 -6.95
CA THR A 152 -11.30 -5.79 -8.08
C THR A 152 -10.47 -4.58 -7.61
N ASP A 153 -9.50 -4.12 -8.41
CA ASP A 153 -8.74 -2.92 -8.09
C ASP A 153 -9.65 -1.68 -7.98
N ALA A 154 -10.66 -1.59 -8.84
CA ALA A 154 -11.67 -0.54 -8.77
C ALA A 154 -12.53 -0.63 -7.47
N ALA A 155 -12.82 -1.84 -6.99
CA ALA A 155 -13.50 -2.03 -5.72
C ALA A 155 -12.63 -1.57 -4.54
N ILE A 156 -11.32 -1.85 -4.57
CA ILE A 156 -10.37 -1.40 -3.54
C ILE A 156 -10.30 0.13 -3.51
N GLN A 157 -10.18 0.80 -4.67
CA GLN A 157 -10.26 2.26 -4.74
C GLN A 157 -11.60 2.78 -4.20
N GLY A 158 -12.70 2.09 -4.53
CA GLY A 158 -14.03 2.42 -4.02
C GLY A 158 -14.13 2.36 -2.51
N VAL A 159 -13.50 1.37 -1.86
CA VAL A 159 -13.41 1.28 -0.39
C VAL A 159 -12.72 2.50 0.22
N VAL A 160 -11.59 2.93 -0.37
CA VAL A 160 -10.87 4.15 0.05
C VAL A 160 -11.72 5.39 -0.18
N SER A 161 -12.36 5.49 -1.35
CA SER A 161 -13.26 6.60 -1.69
C SER A 161 -14.41 6.72 -0.70
N ASP A 162 -15.06 5.62 -0.38
CA ASP A 162 -16.19 5.59 0.56
C ASP A 162 -15.75 5.99 1.98
N ALA A 163 -14.56 5.56 2.42
CA ALA A 163 -14.01 5.95 3.71
C ALA A 163 -13.75 7.46 3.82
N ILE A 164 -13.23 8.06 2.76
CA ILE A 164 -12.92 9.50 2.71
C ILE A 164 -14.19 10.34 2.50
N THR A 165 -15.01 10.03 1.52
CA THR A 165 -16.18 10.84 1.16
C THR A 165 -17.28 10.80 2.20
N SER A 166 -17.37 9.71 2.99
CA SER A 166 -18.27 9.62 4.13
C SER A 166 -17.73 10.29 5.40
N GLY A 167 -16.50 10.83 5.38
CA GLY A 167 -15.86 11.47 6.55
C GLY A 167 -15.36 10.48 7.61
N ARG A 168 -15.36 9.16 7.34
CA ARG A 168 -14.80 8.16 8.27
C ARG A 168 -13.28 8.26 8.39
N LEU A 169 -12.61 8.68 7.32
CA LEU A 169 -11.21 9.08 7.30
C LEU A 169 -11.09 10.46 6.63
N PRO A 170 -10.08 11.27 6.99
CA PRO A 170 -9.91 12.59 6.39
C PRO A 170 -9.50 12.50 4.91
N ASN A 171 -9.79 13.53 4.11
CA ASN A 171 -9.22 13.72 2.78
C ASN A 171 -7.83 14.35 2.93
N ASN A 172 -6.80 13.52 3.09
CA ASN A 172 -5.42 13.96 3.33
C ASN A 172 -4.50 13.56 2.16
N THR A 173 -4.05 14.53 1.38
CA THR A 173 -3.12 14.29 0.24
C THR A 173 -1.71 13.87 0.67
N ALA A 174 -1.36 14.09 1.94
CA ALA A 174 -0.16 13.55 2.59
C ALA A 174 -0.45 12.22 3.33
N GLY A 175 -1.58 11.57 3.05
CA GLY A 175 -1.96 10.28 3.60
C GLY A 175 -1.65 9.12 2.67
N VAL A 176 -1.33 7.95 3.24
CA VAL A 176 -1.35 6.63 2.57
C VAL A 176 -2.43 5.79 3.22
N TYR A 177 -3.41 5.33 2.42
CA TYR A 177 -4.59 4.60 2.90
C TYR A 177 -4.46 3.12 2.59
N PHE A 178 -4.29 2.29 3.60
CA PHE A 178 -4.14 0.85 3.47
C PHE A 178 -5.48 0.15 3.59
N VAL A 179 -5.91 -0.57 2.57
CA VAL A 179 -7.02 -1.52 2.64
C VAL A 179 -6.46 -2.86 3.09
N LEU A 180 -6.69 -3.18 4.36
CA LEU A 180 -6.24 -4.41 5.02
C LEU A 180 -7.39 -5.42 5.02
N THR A 181 -7.25 -6.53 4.32
CA THR A 181 -8.36 -7.48 4.18
C THR A 181 -8.30 -8.62 5.18
N SER A 182 -9.46 -9.08 5.66
CA SER A 182 -9.56 -10.30 6.44
C SER A 182 -9.22 -11.55 5.60
N GLN A 183 -8.93 -12.66 6.26
CA GLN A 183 -8.41 -13.87 5.60
C GLN A 183 -9.32 -14.46 4.52
N ASP A 184 -10.63 -14.27 4.63
CA ASP A 184 -11.63 -14.76 3.68
C ASP A 184 -11.78 -13.90 2.42
N VAL A 185 -11.16 -12.71 2.37
CA VAL A 185 -11.21 -11.79 1.23
C VAL A 185 -10.06 -12.03 0.28
N THR A 186 -10.34 -11.98 -1.04
CA THR A 186 -9.33 -12.06 -2.11
C THR A 186 -9.36 -10.82 -2.99
N ALA A 187 -8.31 -10.62 -3.79
CA ALA A 187 -8.30 -9.65 -4.88
C ALA A 187 -8.07 -10.37 -6.21
N SER A 188 -8.99 -10.12 -7.17
CA SER A 188 -9.05 -10.85 -8.44
C SER A 188 -7.90 -10.53 -9.39
N SER A 189 -7.14 -9.46 -9.12
CA SER A 189 -6.00 -9.02 -9.95
C SER A 189 -4.70 -9.77 -9.67
N GLY A 190 -4.69 -10.76 -8.75
CA GLY A 190 -3.52 -11.63 -8.54
C GLY A 190 -3.03 -11.76 -7.11
N PHE A 191 -3.81 -11.38 -6.10
CA PHE A 191 -3.45 -11.65 -4.70
C PHE A 191 -3.23 -13.15 -4.46
N CYS A 192 -2.18 -13.52 -3.76
CA CYS A 192 -1.68 -14.88 -3.54
C CYS A 192 -0.97 -15.54 -4.72
N THR A 193 -1.10 -15.05 -5.95
CA THR A 193 -0.48 -15.66 -7.14
C THR A 193 0.57 -14.78 -7.79
N GLN A 194 0.40 -13.48 -7.74
CA GLN A 194 1.30 -12.50 -8.34
C GLN A 194 1.88 -11.55 -7.30
N TYR A 195 1.12 -11.22 -6.24
CA TYR A 195 1.51 -10.27 -5.21
C TYR A 195 0.87 -10.59 -3.85
N CYS A 196 1.42 -9.99 -2.81
CA CYS A 196 0.86 -9.97 -1.44
C CYS A 196 0.28 -8.61 -1.06
N GLY A 197 0.77 -7.54 -1.65
CA GLY A 197 0.29 -6.19 -1.55
C GLY A 197 0.68 -5.38 -2.80
N TRP A 198 0.23 -4.14 -2.86
CA TRP A 198 0.62 -3.14 -3.84
C TRP A 198 0.20 -1.75 -3.36
N HIS A 199 0.88 -0.71 -3.86
CA HIS A 199 0.43 0.66 -3.70
C HIS A 199 0.14 1.32 -5.05
N THR A 200 -0.60 2.41 -5.01
CA THR A 200 -0.90 3.26 -6.16
C THR A 200 -1.50 4.58 -5.70
N TYR A 201 -1.97 5.39 -6.65
CA TYR A 201 -2.68 6.63 -6.40
C TYR A 201 -3.94 6.74 -7.26
N GLY A 202 -4.82 7.68 -6.90
CA GLY A 202 -6.01 7.98 -7.70
C GLY A 202 -6.66 9.29 -7.27
N THR A 203 -7.53 9.82 -8.13
CA THR A 203 -8.34 10.99 -7.78
C THR A 203 -9.53 10.55 -6.94
N ILE A 204 -9.55 10.91 -5.67
CA ILE A 204 -10.61 10.60 -4.71
C ILE A 204 -11.03 11.90 -4.01
N GLY A 205 -12.32 12.20 -4.03
CA GLY A 205 -12.83 13.45 -3.47
C GLY A 205 -12.19 14.72 -4.06
N GLY A 206 -11.79 14.67 -5.33
CA GLY A 206 -11.10 15.75 -6.03
C GLY A 206 -9.61 15.88 -5.70
N SER A 207 -9.04 15.00 -4.89
CA SER A 207 -7.65 15.02 -4.42
C SER A 207 -6.86 13.83 -4.95
N ASN A 208 -5.54 14.01 -5.15
CA ASN A 208 -4.61 12.91 -5.44
C ASN A 208 -4.33 12.14 -4.14
N ILE A 209 -4.91 10.96 -4.01
CA ILE A 209 -4.83 10.10 -2.82
C ILE A 209 -3.96 8.88 -3.13
N LYS A 210 -3.01 8.58 -2.23
CA LYS A 210 -2.17 7.39 -2.28
C LYS A 210 -2.82 6.31 -1.44
N TYR A 211 -2.93 5.12 -2.01
CA TYR A 211 -3.53 3.99 -1.29
C TYR A 211 -2.84 2.67 -1.64
N SER A 212 -3.01 1.72 -0.76
CA SER A 212 -2.40 0.41 -0.84
C SER A 212 -3.43 -0.67 -0.53
N PHE A 213 -3.27 -1.82 -1.15
CA PHE A 213 -3.92 -3.07 -0.78
C PHE A 213 -2.91 -3.97 -0.10
N VAL A 214 -3.25 -4.50 1.06
CA VAL A 214 -2.49 -5.56 1.71
C VAL A 214 -3.44 -6.68 2.12
N GLY A 215 -3.32 -7.82 1.43
CA GLY A 215 -4.13 -8.99 1.72
C GLY A 215 -3.65 -9.72 2.97
N ASN A 216 -4.59 -10.39 3.67
CA ASN A 216 -4.20 -11.20 4.83
C ASN A 216 -3.36 -12.39 4.37
N SER A 217 -2.11 -12.43 4.79
CA SER A 217 -1.15 -13.45 4.38
C SER A 217 -1.51 -14.86 4.86
N ALA A 218 -2.37 -15.00 5.88
CA ALA A 218 -2.89 -16.30 6.32
C ALA A 218 -3.81 -16.97 5.29
N ARG A 219 -4.26 -16.23 4.25
CA ARG A 219 -4.99 -16.81 3.12
C ARG A 219 -4.10 -17.69 2.25
N CYS A 220 -2.86 -17.32 2.11
CA CYS A 220 -1.86 -18.02 1.28
C CYS A 220 -0.48 -17.99 1.95
N PRO A 221 -0.29 -18.75 3.04
CA PRO A 221 0.94 -18.67 3.83
C PRO A 221 2.20 -18.97 3.01
N SER A 222 2.16 -19.95 2.13
CA SER A 222 3.30 -20.31 1.27
C SER A 222 3.70 -19.20 0.29
N ALA A 223 2.79 -18.29 -0.04
CA ALA A 223 3.04 -17.20 -0.96
C ALA A 223 3.40 -15.89 -0.25
N CYS A 224 2.75 -15.59 0.89
CA CYS A 224 2.78 -14.26 1.50
C CYS A 224 3.29 -14.23 2.96
N GLN A 225 3.87 -15.32 3.45
CA GLN A 225 4.53 -15.35 4.75
C GLN A 225 5.97 -15.83 4.60
N ALA A 226 6.89 -15.22 5.33
CA ALA A 226 8.27 -15.68 5.39
C ALA A 226 8.44 -16.90 6.30
N GLN A 227 7.52 -17.10 7.25
CA GLN A 227 7.52 -18.18 8.23
C GLN A 227 6.09 -18.49 8.67
N ASN A 228 5.88 -19.72 9.16
CA ASN A 228 4.54 -20.19 9.58
C ASN A 228 4.20 -19.83 11.04
N VAL A 229 5.18 -19.33 11.79
CA VAL A 229 5.02 -18.85 13.17
C VAL A 229 5.44 -17.39 13.19
N GLY A 230 4.65 -16.53 13.80
CA GLY A 230 4.97 -15.12 13.90
C GLY A 230 5.45 -14.71 15.29
N PRO A 231 6.40 -13.76 15.43
CA PRO A 231 6.91 -13.31 16.72
C PRO A 231 5.83 -12.72 17.63
N ASN A 232 4.72 -12.27 17.06
CA ASN A 232 3.56 -11.71 17.79
C ASN A 232 2.42 -12.74 17.98
N GLY A 233 2.65 -14.02 17.67
CA GLY A 233 1.66 -15.08 17.84
C GLY A 233 0.53 -15.09 16.81
N ASN A 234 0.66 -14.31 15.73
CA ASN A 234 -0.28 -14.26 14.61
C ASN A 234 0.50 -14.16 13.29
N ALA A 235 0.85 -15.31 12.71
CA ALA A 235 1.66 -15.36 11.50
C ALA A 235 1.07 -14.58 10.32
N GLY A 236 -0.28 -14.52 10.23
CA GLY A 236 -0.97 -13.72 9.21
C GLY A 236 -0.69 -12.23 9.39
N ALA A 237 -0.84 -11.71 10.60
CA ALA A 237 -0.54 -10.32 10.92
C ALA A 237 0.95 -9.99 10.75
N ASP A 238 1.83 -10.88 11.22
CA ASP A 238 3.27 -10.70 11.11
C ASP A 238 3.73 -10.69 9.64
N GLY A 239 3.12 -11.51 8.77
CA GLY A 239 3.33 -11.45 7.33
C GLY A 239 2.82 -10.14 6.72
N MET A 240 1.63 -9.70 7.10
CA MET A 240 1.09 -8.40 6.66
C MET A 240 1.96 -7.23 7.10
N ALA A 241 2.55 -7.28 8.30
CA ALA A 241 3.43 -6.22 8.79
C ALA A 241 4.61 -5.96 7.85
N SER A 242 5.23 -7.03 7.32
CA SER A 242 6.31 -6.91 6.34
C SER A 242 5.84 -6.29 5.02
N ILE A 243 4.64 -6.64 4.56
CA ILE A 243 4.08 -6.08 3.32
C ILE A 243 3.65 -4.62 3.52
N ILE A 244 3.03 -4.29 4.65
CA ILE A 244 2.68 -2.88 4.97
C ILE A 244 3.93 -2.00 4.99
N ALA A 245 5.01 -2.46 5.60
CA ALA A 245 6.27 -1.73 5.63
C ALA A 245 6.84 -1.52 4.21
N HIS A 246 6.81 -2.55 3.37
CA HIS A 246 7.22 -2.52 1.97
C HIS A 246 6.45 -1.44 1.18
N GLU A 247 5.12 -1.54 1.14
CA GLU A 247 4.27 -0.62 0.39
C GLU A 247 4.34 0.82 0.92
N LEU A 248 4.58 0.97 2.23
CA LEU A 248 4.74 2.27 2.85
C LEU A 248 6.02 2.98 2.40
N GLU A 249 7.14 2.27 2.38
CA GLU A 249 8.44 2.77 1.94
C GLU A 249 8.37 3.24 0.47
N GLU A 250 7.72 2.46 -0.38
CA GLU A 250 7.54 2.77 -1.79
C GLU A 250 6.59 3.93 -2.03
N ALA A 251 5.44 3.97 -1.33
CA ALA A 251 4.52 5.09 -1.42
C ALA A 251 5.15 6.43 -1.03
N HIS A 252 6.21 6.43 -0.20
CA HIS A 252 6.95 7.64 0.13
C HIS A 252 7.90 8.09 -0.96
N THR A 253 8.61 7.13 -1.56
CA THR A 253 9.65 7.41 -2.56
C THR A 253 9.09 7.54 -3.97
N ASP A 254 7.95 6.88 -4.26
CA ASP A 254 7.30 6.90 -5.58
C ASP A 254 5.76 6.95 -5.50
N PRO A 255 5.18 7.96 -4.83
CA PRO A 255 3.74 8.02 -4.55
C PRO A 255 2.84 8.07 -5.78
N ASN A 256 3.37 8.48 -6.93
CA ASN A 256 2.66 8.59 -8.20
C ASN A 256 3.27 7.70 -9.28
N LEU A 257 4.10 6.71 -8.91
CA LEU A 257 4.71 5.72 -9.80
C LEU A 257 5.55 6.35 -10.92
N ASN A 258 6.24 7.46 -10.61
CA ASN A 258 7.03 8.23 -11.58
C ASN A 258 8.22 8.98 -10.94
N ALA A 259 8.65 8.59 -9.72
CA ALA A 259 9.73 9.24 -9.01
C ALA A 259 10.98 8.37 -8.85
N TRP A 260 11.00 7.35 -8.00
CA TRP A 260 12.20 6.58 -7.69
C TRP A 260 12.04 5.09 -8.00
N TYR A 261 12.63 4.64 -9.09
CA TYR A 261 12.66 3.23 -9.52
C TYR A 261 13.89 2.94 -10.37
N ASP A 262 14.21 1.66 -10.57
CA ASP A 262 15.30 1.22 -11.41
C ASP A 262 14.86 1.08 -12.90
N SER A 263 15.80 0.74 -13.77
CA SER A 263 15.54 0.57 -15.21
C SER A 263 14.52 -0.52 -15.56
N ARG A 264 14.14 -1.37 -14.60
CA ARG A 264 13.11 -2.41 -14.75
C ARG A 264 11.80 -2.04 -14.07
N GLY A 265 11.75 -0.87 -13.44
CA GLY A 265 10.62 -0.39 -12.68
C GLY A 265 10.55 -0.89 -11.24
N ALA A 266 11.59 -1.55 -10.72
CA ALA A 266 11.64 -1.97 -9.33
C ALA A 266 11.91 -0.77 -8.42
N GLU A 267 11.13 -0.64 -7.36
CA GLU A 267 11.21 0.41 -6.36
C GLU A 267 12.14 0.02 -5.20
N ASN A 268 12.21 0.84 -4.18
CA ASN A 268 13.18 0.65 -3.09
C ASN A 268 12.98 -0.66 -2.32
N ALA A 269 11.75 -1.02 -1.97
CA ALA A 269 11.49 -2.24 -1.23
C ALA A 269 11.52 -3.49 -2.14
N ASP A 270 11.09 -3.35 -3.42
CA ASP A 270 11.19 -4.38 -4.44
C ASP A 270 12.60 -4.95 -4.60
N LYS A 271 13.60 -4.07 -4.60
CA LYS A 271 15.00 -4.46 -4.76
C LYS A 271 15.49 -5.38 -3.65
N CYS A 272 14.80 -5.34 -2.50
CA CYS A 272 15.15 -6.10 -1.30
C CYS A 272 14.05 -7.06 -0.87
N ALA A 273 13.07 -7.30 -1.75
CA ALA A 273 11.94 -8.17 -1.45
C ALA A 273 12.38 -9.55 -0.97
N TRP A 274 11.75 -10.03 0.11
CA TRP A 274 12.00 -11.32 0.75
C TRP A 274 13.44 -11.51 1.31
N THR A 275 14.21 -10.45 1.44
CA THR A 275 15.47 -10.45 2.16
C THR A 275 15.28 -9.83 3.55
N PHE A 276 15.81 -10.45 4.59
CA PHE A 276 15.54 -10.07 5.98
C PHE A 276 16.80 -9.67 6.75
N GLY A 277 17.99 -9.94 6.21
CA GLY A 277 19.25 -9.72 6.89
C GLY A 277 19.41 -10.60 8.12
N SER A 278 20.21 -10.16 9.10
CA SER A 278 20.39 -10.87 10.37
C SER A 278 19.10 -10.88 11.18
N THR A 279 18.77 -12.04 11.74
CA THR A 279 17.57 -12.29 12.55
C THR A 279 17.92 -12.76 13.95
N TYR A 280 16.96 -12.72 14.85
CA TYR A 280 17.00 -13.33 16.19
C TYR A 280 15.67 -14.04 16.45
N THR A 281 15.62 -14.90 17.46
CA THR A 281 14.41 -15.68 17.75
C THR A 281 13.60 -15.06 18.89
N VAL A 282 12.29 -14.91 18.68
CA VAL A 282 11.32 -14.48 19.68
C VAL A 282 10.09 -15.39 19.59
N ASN A 283 9.66 -15.95 20.71
CA ASN A 283 8.48 -16.84 20.78
C ASN A 283 8.51 -18.00 19.76
N GLY A 284 9.70 -18.51 19.45
CA GLY A 284 9.88 -19.60 18.47
C GLY A 284 9.82 -19.16 17.01
N ALA A 285 9.74 -17.86 16.73
CA ALA A 285 9.73 -17.27 15.40
C ALA A 285 10.97 -16.38 15.18
N LEU A 286 11.33 -16.15 13.91
CA LEU A 286 12.36 -15.20 13.55
C LEU A 286 11.79 -13.77 13.63
N ALA A 287 12.62 -12.85 14.12
CA ALA A 287 12.41 -11.41 14.04
C ALA A 287 13.74 -10.73 13.64
N ASN A 288 13.68 -9.53 13.12
CA ASN A 288 14.87 -8.78 12.73
C ASN A 288 14.89 -7.33 13.19
N MET A 289 13.78 -6.84 13.74
CA MET A 289 13.71 -5.52 14.35
C MET A 289 12.65 -5.44 15.45
N ARG A 290 12.88 -4.52 16.39
CA ARG A 290 11.92 -4.16 17.42
C ARG A 290 11.38 -2.75 17.14
N LEU A 291 10.06 -2.63 17.06
CA LEU A 291 9.35 -1.37 16.91
C LEU A 291 8.34 -1.25 18.05
N GLY A 292 8.41 -0.17 18.81
CA GLY A 292 7.59 -0.01 20.00
C GLY A 292 7.77 -1.16 21.00
N SER A 293 6.70 -1.85 21.30
CA SER A 293 6.70 -2.97 22.26
C SER A 293 6.83 -4.35 21.60
N ARG A 294 6.89 -4.43 20.25
CA ARG A 294 6.81 -5.69 19.49
C ARG A 294 8.05 -5.94 18.65
N ASP A 295 8.28 -7.20 18.39
CA ASP A 295 9.32 -7.68 17.49
C ASP A 295 8.68 -8.09 16.15
N TYR A 296 9.33 -7.75 15.04
CA TYR A 296 8.81 -7.99 13.69
C TYR A 296 9.88 -8.63 12.82
N LEU A 297 9.44 -9.36 11.79
CA LEU A 297 10.27 -9.81 10.67
C LEU A 297 9.89 -9.01 9.43
N ILE A 298 10.62 -7.93 9.15
CA ILE A 298 10.36 -6.99 8.06
C ILE A 298 11.41 -7.17 6.96
N GLN A 299 10.99 -7.17 5.71
CA GLN A 299 11.88 -7.17 4.56
C GLN A 299 12.84 -5.96 4.62
N GLN A 300 14.07 -6.17 4.16
CA GLN A 300 15.02 -5.07 3.99
C GLN A 300 14.50 -4.07 2.95
N ASN A 301 15.04 -2.86 2.99
CA ASN A 301 14.77 -1.84 2.01
C ASN A 301 16.08 -1.31 1.39
N TRP A 302 15.99 -0.70 0.20
CA TRP A 302 17.13 -0.21 -0.54
C TRP A 302 17.58 1.15 -0.02
N VAL A 303 18.79 1.19 0.55
CA VAL A 303 19.49 2.44 0.89
C VAL A 303 20.03 3.04 -0.41
N ASN A 304 19.58 4.23 -0.78
CA ASN A 304 20.01 4.92 -2.01
C ASN A 304 21.22 5.82 -1.77
N ALA A 305 22.21 5.31 -1.04
CA ALA A 305 23.47 5.96 -0.73
C ALA A 305 24.62 4.97 -0.91
N SER A 306 25.86 5.47 -1.04
CA SER A 306 27.07 4.63 -1.09
C SER A 306 27.05 3.54 -2.17
N GLY A 307 26.37 3.79 -3.30
CA GLY A 307 26.25 2.84 -4.41
C GLY A 307 25.04 1.89 -4.33
N GLY A 308 24.22 2.00 -3.28
CA GLY A 308 22.98 1.26 -3.08
C GLY A 308 23.17 -0.13 -2.52
N TYR A 309 22.37 -0.51 -1.52
CA TYR A 309 22.37 -1.82 -0.89
C TYR A 309 21.09 -2.06 -0.09
N CYS A 310 20.76 -3.33 0.17
CA CYS A 310 19.65 -3.71 1.03
C CYS A 310 20.04 -3.64 2.52
N ALA A 311 19.22 -2.99 3.34
CA ALA A 311 19.46 -2.87 4.78
C ALA A 311 18.17 -2.86 5.60
N LYS A 312 18.32 -3.02 6.91
CA LYS A 312 17.27 -2.85 7.93
C LYS A 312 17.36 -1.50 8.65
N SER A 313 18.36 -0.70 8.32
CA SER A 313 18.62 0.58 8.99
C SER A 313 19.55 1.46 8.15
N TYR A 314 19.41 2.76 8.35
CA TYR A 314 20.30 3.77 7.81
C TYR A 314 20.50 4.91 8.83
#